data_69a174cabc26476bf39d8ed1510a16b9
#
_entry.id   69a174cabc26476bf39d8ed1510a16b9
#
_cell.length_a   1.000
_cell.length_b   1.000
_cell.length_c   1.000
_cell.angle_alpha   90.00
_cell.angle_beta   90.00
_cell.angle_gamma   90.00
#
_symmetry.space_group_name_H-M   'P 1'
#
loop_
_entity.id
_entity.type
_entity.pdbx_description
1 polymer ?
#
loop_
_entity_poly.entity_id
_entity_poly.type
_entity_poly.pdbx_seq_one_letter_code
_entity_poly.pdbx_strand_id
1 'polypeptide(L)'
;MAQLTAPAATTVIGVGIDTARYGHRVTFLRDDKQPAAPALDVSESREGYQKLQETLERLRARHPDALFHVRIDCAGQYAMNLERFLRDLPLALEVSVGEPARNAAYRKAHFPKRKSDAGDSLATARYAVVERPNPSADLPVTHVALREVASRLESQVVQTTRLLCQLHNLLARVFPELATLVTELRASWVLSMLSKYPTPVLIARAKPASLEAIRYAKPTKIAAVQAAAKTSVGVLRGEIAEALVVPIVRDIEASKQAEKRLKQLLKQAFDALPPGPHQLLTTIPGIGPGTAAAIVAKVISLDRFIAPAQLVSYFGIFPEEHTSGYDRSGTPKPPGAMSMSRQGNDLVRRYLWMAAQTAVLHNPAVRALYARQKSRGKRGDVALGHCMRKLLHLVFAVWKSGRPFDPKHYPWEKSPPEAAQDAPPSANVETAAGHKEGQASERKVVTVATSNIKPESLQVKSPDLRRRIDYASLRKQVSMEQVLGQLGWLSRLHGKSPQLRGPCPLHGQQQDKRRCFSVHLTKQVFRCFHQDCAAQGNVLDLWAAARRLPLYDAALDLANTFHLDPYGNREEEPVLPPDSTSKLPSPSPVPQGVITPDAS
;
A
#
# COMPACT_ATOMS: atom_id res chain seq x y z
N MET A 1 46.21 -42.85 -18.48
CA MET A 1 44.84 -42.28 -18.58
C MET A 1 44.32 -42.15 -17.15
N ALA A 2 44.42 -40.97 -16.56
CA ALA A 2 43.86 -40.69 -15.23
C ALA A 2 42.35 -40.42 -15.45
N GLN A 3 41.51 -41.29 -14.91
CA GLN A 3 40.07 -41.06 -14.84
C GLN A 3 39.83 -39.83 -13.94
N LEU A 4 39.37 -38.73 -14.54
CA LEU A 4 38.77 -37.61 -13.84
C LEU A 4 37.49 -38.14 -13.15
N THR A 5 37.62 -38.49 -11.87
CA THR A 5 36.45 -38.74 -11.01
C THR A 5 35.62 -37.44 -10.96
N ALA A 6 34.42 -37.49 -11.51
CA ALA A 6 33.46 -36.42 -11.32
C ALA A 6 33.30 -36.13 -9.82
N PRO A 7 33.23 -34.87 -9.38
CA PRO A 7 33.01 -34.55 -7.99
C PRO A 7 31.72 -35.22 -7.53
N ALA A 8 31.81 -35.97 -6.41
CA ALA A 8 30.66 -36.64 -5.81
C ALA A 8 29.54 -35.61 -5.62
N ALA A 9 28.35 -35.90 -6.16
CA ALA A 9 27.20 -35.01 -6.03
C ALA A 9 26.94 -34.80 -4.53
N THR A 10 27.14 -33.60 -4.06
CA THR A 10 26.93 -33.25 -2.64
C THR A 10 25.45 -33.43 -2.33
N THR A 11 25.12 -34.37 -1.46
CA THR A 11 23.71 -34.62 -1.03
C THR A 11 23.15 -33.35 -0.39
N VAL A 12 21.94 -32.97 -0.74
CA VAL A 12 21.25 -31.80 -0.17
C VAL A 12 20.08 -32.28 0.68
N ILE A 13 20.00 -31.74 1.89
CA ILE A 13 18.84 -31.92 2.78
C ILE A 13 18.12 -30.58 2.90
N GLY A 14 16.89 -30.54 2.40
CA GLY A 14 16.00 -29.39 2.53
C GLY A 14 15.16 -29.51 3.80
N VAL A 15 15.21 -28.50 4.63
CA VAL A 15 14.40 -28.37 5.85
C VAL A 15 13.37 -27.27 5.60
N GLY A 16 12.12 -27.65 5.41
CA GLY A 16 11.02 -26.72 5.20
C GLY A 16 10.22 -26.50 6.47
N ILE A 17 10.08 -25.26 6.86
CA ILE A 17 9.41 -24.86 8.10
C ILE A 17 8.23 -23.96 7.78
N ASP A 18 7.03 -24.41 8.15
CA ASP A 18 5.83 -23.59 8.20
C ASP A 18 5.66 -23.03 9.61
N THR A 19 5.59 -21.70 9.74
CA THR A 19 5.60 -21.03 11.04
C THR A 19 4.21 -20.59 11.46
N ALA A 20 3.83 -20.88 12.72
CA ALA A 20 2.63 -20.42 13.33
C ALA A 20 2.88 -19.87 14.75
N ARG A 21 1.84 -19.30 15.36
CA ARG A 21 1.96 -18.57 16.63
C ARG A 21 2.43 -19.43 17.81
N TYR A 22 2.02 -20.68 17.85
CA TYR A 22 2.23 -21.56 19.01
C TYR A 22 3.16 -22.73 18.73
N GLY A 23 3.63 -22.85 17.50
CA GLY A 23 4.50 -23.92 17.08
C GLY A 23 4.67 -23.93 15.55
N HIS A 24 5.55 -24.78 15.10
CA HIS A 24 5.99 -24.84 13.71
C HIS A 24 5.91 -26.27 13.19
N ARG A 25 5.55 -26.44 11.94
CA ARG A 25 5.63 -27.73 11.26
C ARG A 25 6.91 -27.79 10.45
N VAL A 26 7.75 -28.79 10.69
CA VAL A 26 9.02 -29.00 10.02
C VAL A 26 9.01 -30.28 9.20
N THR A 27 9.43 -30.18 7.94
CA THR A 27 9.55 -31.31 7.02
C THR A 27 10.99 -31.40 6.50
N PHE A 28 11.54 -32.60 6.42
CA PHE A 28 12.90 -32.88 6.00
C PHE A 28 12.88 -33.69 4.70
N LEU A 29 13.45 -33.17 3.63
CA LEU A 29 13.54 -33.84 2.31
C LEU A 29 14.98 -33.97 1.85
N ARG A 30 15.28 -35.10 1.19
CA ARG A 30 16.51 -35.28 0.44
C ARG A 30 16.36 -34.68 -0.99
N ASP A 31 17.45 -34.62 -1.71
CA ASP A 31 17.51 -34.18 -3.12
C ASP A 31 16.66 -35.04 -4.06
N ASP A 32 16.46 -36.33 -3.76
CA ASP A 32 15.53 -37.26 -4.43
C ASP A 32 14.04 -37.00 -4.07
N LYS A 33 13.76 -35.98 -3.26
CA LYS A 33 12.44 -35.60 -2.74
C LYS A 33 11.80 -36.63 -1.82
N GLN A 34 12.57 -37.60 -1.34
CA GLN A 34 12.11 -38.54 -0.32
C GLN A 34 12.35 -37.96 1.09
N PRO A 35 11.55 -38.36 2.08
CA PRO A 35 11.75 -37.92 3.46
C PRO A 35 13.14 -38.30 3.98
N ALA A 36 13.89 -37.34 4.50
CA ALA A 36 15.16 -37.55 5.21
C ALA A 36 14.92 -37.97 6.66
N ALA A 37 13.84 -37.48 7.26
CA ALA A 37 13.34 -37.84 8.59
C ALA A 37 11.82 -37.65 8.65
N PRO A 38 11.13 -38.23 9.66
CA PRO A 38 9.72 -37.94 9.93
C PRO A 38 9.51 -36.43 10.15
N ALA A 39 8.39 -35.92 9.68
CA ALA A 39 8.01 -34.53 9.92
C ALA A 39 7.78 -34.30 11.42
N LEU A 40 8.18 -33.11 11.90
CA LEU A 40 8.19 -32.76 13.31
C LEU A 40 7.29 -31.55 13.58
N ASP A 41 6.48 -31.64 14.64
CA ASP A 41 5.82 -30.47 15.22
C ASP A 41 6.67 -29.90 16.35
N VAL A 42 7.06 -28.65 16.21
CA VAL A 42 7.96 -27.92 17.10
C VAL A 42 7.15 -26.86 17.82
N SER A 43 6.97 -26.97 19.12
CA SER A 43 6.35 -25.92 19.93
C SER A 43 7.29 -24.71 20.06
N GLU A 44 6.70 -23.50 20.19
CA GLU A 44 7.44 -22.27 20.49
C GLU A 44 7.92 -22.28 21.95
N SER A 45 8.81 -23.21 22.27
CA SER A 45 9.35 -23.45 23.62
C SER A 45 10.76 -24.02 23.55
N ARG A 46 11.45 -24.01 24.69
CA ARG A 46 12.81 -24.59 24.78
C ARG A 46 12.80 -26.07 24.39
N GLU A 47 11.83 -26.84 24.89
CA GLU A 47 11.71 -28.27 24.62
C GLU A 47 11.44 -28.56 23.15
N GLY A 48 10.59 -27.73 22.50
CA GLY A 48 10.31 -27.83 21.07
C GLY A 48 11.56 -27.58 20.23
N TYR A 49 12.30 -26.54 20.56
CA TYR A 49 13.54 -26.21 19.87
C TYR A 49 14.64 -27.24 20.09
N GLN A 50 14.71 -27.83 21.28
CA GLN A 50 15.66 -28.91 21.60
C GLN A 50 15.36 -30.17 20.77
N LYS A 51 14.09 -30.57 20.60
CA LYS A 51 13.70 -31.66 19.70
C LYS A 51 14.10 -31.43 18.26
N LEU A 52 13.99 -30.18 17.78
CA LEU A 52 14.44 -29.82 16.44
C LEU A 52 15.94 -29.94 16.31
N GLN A 53 16.69 -29.44 17.28
CA GLN A 53 18.15 -29.56 17.34
C GLN A 53 18.58 -31.02 17.30
N GLU A 54 18.06 -31.87 18.18
CA GLU A 54 18.38 -33.31 18.23
C GLU A 54 18.09 -34.02 16.90
N THR A 55 17.02 -33.59 16.20
CA THR A 55 16.68 -34.16 14.90
C THR A 55 17.67 -33.74 13.82
N LEU A 56 18.10 -32.46 13.82
CA LEU A 56 19.11 -31.95 12.89
C LEU A 56 20.47 -32.56 13.15
N GLU A 57 20.87 -32.76 14.42
CA GLU A 57 22.10 -33.43 14.81
C GLU A 57 22.12 -34.89 14.36
N ARG A 58 21.02 -35.63 14.57
CA ARG A 58 20.87 -37.00 14.06
C ARG A 58 20.97 -37.10 12.56
N LEU A 59 20.35 -36.13 11.83
CA LEU A 59 20.47 -36.06 10.39
C LEU A 59 21.87 -35.73 9.94
N ARG A 60 22.57 -34.82 10.62
CA ARG A 60 23.98 -34.49 10.36
C ARG A 60 24.88 -35.71 10.57
N ALA A 61 24.68 -36.47 11.65
CA ALA A 61 25.44 -37.69 11.91
C ALA A 61 25.22 -38.77 10.84
N ARG A 62 24.01 -38.87 10.26
CA ARG A 62 23.72 -39.83 9.17
C ARG A 62 24.23 -39.34 7.81
N HIS A 63 24.34 -38.05 7.60
CA HIS A 63 24.71 -37.39 6.34
C HIS A 63 25.75 -36.32 6.60
N PRO A 64 27.00 -36.68 6.97
CA PRO A 64 28.06 -35.72 7.39
C PRO A 64 28.40 -34.69 6.30
N ASP A 65 28.40 -35.11 5.03
CA ASP A 65 28.80 -34.28 3.89
C ASP A 65 27.58 -33.55 3.23
N ALA A 66 26.39 -33.70 3.78
CA ALA A 66 25.18 -33.07 3.19
C ALA A 66 25.16 -31.56 3.47
N LEU A 67 24.71 -30.79 2.47
CA LEU A 67 24.33 -29.38 2.65
C LEU A 67 22.91 -29.28 3.16
N PHE A 68 22.74 -28.55 4.26
CA PHE A 68 21.42 -28.33 4.86
C PHE A 68 20.87 -26.97 4.42
N HIS A 69 19.88 -26.96 3.52
CA HIS A 69 19.14 -25.78 3.14
C HIS A 69 17.87 -25.66 3.96
N VAL A 70 17.84 -24.72 4.89
CA VAL A 70 16.67 -24.43 5.72
C VAL A 70 15.88 -23.30 5.07
N ARG A 71 14.61 -23.56 4.78
CA ARG A 71 13.67 -22.56 4.29
C ARG A 71 12.56 -22.36 5.30
N ILE A 72 12.39 -21.13 5.77
CA ILE A 72 11.34 -20.75 6.72
C ILE A 72 10.25 -20.02 5.96
N ASP A 73 8.98 -20.46 6.05
CA ASP A 73 7.84 -19.66 5.61
C ASP A 73 7.50 -18.65 6.70
N CYS A 74 7.76 -17.36 6.39
CA CYS A 74 7.69 -16.29 7.38
C CYS A 74 6.26 -15.79 7.52
N ALA A 75 5.51 -16.29 8.49
CA ALA A 75 4.24 -15.73 8.92
C ALA A 75 4.44 -14.54 9.88
N GLY A 76 4.92 -13.41 9.35
CA GLY A 76 5.16 -12.20 10.13
C GLY A 76 6.30 -12.36 11.15
N GLN A 77 6.03 -12.08 12.43
CA GLN A 77 7.05 -12.12 13.50
C GLN A 77 7.35 -13.54 14.05
N TYR A 78 6.53 -14.53 13.72
CA TYR A 78 6.62 -15.86 14.34
C TYR A 78 7.87 -16.66 13.92
N ALA A 79 8.53 -16.27 12.84
CA ALA A 79 9.77 -16.90 12.39
C ALA A 79 11.02 -16.42 13.13
N MET A 80 10.99 -15.27 13.81
CA MET A 80 12.20 -14.57 14.26
C MET A 80 12.99 -15.34 15.32
N ASN A 81 12.31 -15.90 16.33
CA ASN A 81 12.94 -16.66 17.38
C ASN A 81 13.55 -17.96 16.82
N LEU A 82 12.79 -18.65 15.99
CA LEU A 82 13.25 -19.89 15.35
C LEU A 82 14.42 -19.64 14.38
N GLU A 83 14.38 -18.57 13.59
CA GLU A 83 15.49 -18.20 12.71
C GLU A 83 16.75 -17.95 13.53
N ARG A 84 16.64 -17.17 14.62
CA ARG A 84 17.78 -16.90 15.50
C ARG A 84 18.33 -18.18 16.10
N PHE A 85 17.47 -19.03 16.66
CA PHE A 85 17.84 -20.32 17.20
C PHE A 85 18.61 -21.19 16.18
N LEU A 86 18.09 -21.32 14.96
CA LEU A 86 18.74 -22.12 13.91
C LEU A 86 20.12 -21.59 13.50
N ARG A 87 20.31 -20.26 13.48
CA ARG A 87 21.59 -19.64 13.16
C ARG A 87 22.61 -19.78 14.28
N ASP A 88 22.14 -19.87 15.53
CA ASP A 88 22.99 -20.03 16.70
C ASP A 88 23.42 -21.49 16.93
N LEU A 89 22.81 -22.47 16.22
CA LEU A 89 23.24 -23.86 16.32
C LEU A 89 24.64 -24.06 15.77
N PRO A 90 25.47 -24.91 16.41
CA PRO A 90 26.78 -25.26 15.92
C PRO A 90 26.72 -26.23 14.72
N LEU A 91 25.81 -25.98 13.81
CA LEU A 91 25.54 -26.76 12.60
C LEU A 91 25.67 -25.86 11.39
N ALA A 92 26.35 -26.33 10.34
CA ALA A 92 26.44 -25.60 9.07
C ALA A 92 25.05 -25.65 8.36
N LEU A 93 24.20 -24.68 8.64
CA LEU A 93 22.86 -24.54 8.06
C LEU A 93 22.79 -23.30 7.16
N GLU A 94 22.31 -23.46 5.94
CA GLU A 94 22.00 -22.36 5.04
C GLU A 94 20.55 -21.90 5.25
N VAL A 95 20.35 -20.92 6.13
CA VAL A 95 19.02 -20.48 6.52
C VAL A 95 18.51 -19.37 5.59
N SER A 96 17.40 -19.64 4.91
CA SER A 96 16.68 -18.69 4.07
C SER A 96 15.27 -18.44 4.60
N VAL A 97 14.91 -17.16 4.74
CA VAL A 97 13.55 -16.73 5.13
C VAL A 97 12.75 -16.42 3.87
N GLY A 98 11.64 -17.11 3.69
CA GLY A 98 10.80 -17.03 2.51
C GLY A 98 9.80 -15.88 2.58
N GLU A 99 9.61 -15.23 1.44
CA GLU A 99 8.52 -14.29 1.26
C GLU A 99 7.19 -15.04 1.16
N PRO A 100 6.18 -14.73 2.01
CA PRO A 100 4.91 -15.48 2.05
C PRO A 100 4.21 -15.61 0.71
N ALA A 101 4.20 -14.54 -0.09
CA ALA A 101 3.58 -14.54 -1.41
C ALA A 101 4.28 -15.52 -2.37
N ARG A 102 5.60 -15.60 -2.33
CA ARG A 102 6.42 -16.50 -3.16
C ARG A 102 6.24 -17.96 -2.76
N ASN A 103 6.26 -18.23 -1.45
CA ASN A 103 6.03 -19.58 -0.93
C ASN A 103 4.60 -20.05 -1.25
N ALA A 104 3.60 -19.20 -1.09
CA ALA A 104 2.22 -19.50 -1.46
C ALA A 104 2.05 -19.77 -2.97
N ALA A 105 2.73 -19.01 -3.83
CA ALA A 105 2.71 -19.23 -5.27
C ALA A 105 3.35 -20.59 -5.64
N TYR A 106 4.51 -20.90 -5.03
CA TYR A 106 5.21 -22.18 -5.24
C TYR A 106 4.34 -23.36 -4.78
N ARG A 107 3.72 -23.27 -3.60
CA ARG A 107 2.79 -24.29 -3.11
C ARG A 107 1.62 -24.49 -4.06
N LYS A 108 0.98 -23.42 -4.52
CA LYS A 108 -0.14 -23.52 -5.47
C LYS A 108 0.25 -24.19 -6.79
N ALA A 109 1.45 -23.94 -7.29
CA ALA A 109 1.96 -24.55 -8.53
C ALA A 109 2.20 -26.05 -8.37
N HIS A 110 2.72 -26.50 -7.24
CA HIS A 110 3.14 -27.90 -7.05
C HIS A 110 2.14 -28.74 -6.22
N PHE A 111 1.31 -28.11 -5.38
CA PHE A 111 0.35 -28.77 -4.47
C PHE A 111 -1.02 -28.08 -4.50
N PRO A 112 -1.71 -28.00 -5.65
CA PRO A 112 -2.88 -27.14 -5.85
C PRO A 112 -4.08 -27.50 -4.98
N LYS A 113 -4.20 -28.76 -4.55
CA LYS A 113 -5.37 -29.27 -3.80
C LYS A 113 -5.17 -29.40 -2.29
N ARG A 114 -3.96 -29.11 -1.76
CA ARG A 114 -3.63 -29.31 -0.36
C ARG A 114 -3.26 -27.97 0.29
N LYS A 115 -4.13 -27.47 1.14
CA LYS A 115 -3.81 -26.36 2.06
C LYS A 115 -3.87 -26.94 3.48
N SER A 116 -2.70 -27.24 4.02
CA SER A 116 -2.51 -27.71 5.39
C SER A 116 -1.06 -27.41 5.78
N ASP A 117 -0.78 -27.25 7.06
CA ASP A 117 0.56 -26.99 7.60
C ASP A 117 1.58 -28.05 7.12
N ALA A 118 1.14 -29.32 7.02
CA ALA A 118 1.93 -30.40 6.44
C ALA A 118 2.22 -30.19 4.93
N GLY A 119 1.25 -29.65 4.18
CA GLY A 119 1.42 -29.34 2.77
C GLY A 119 2.29 -28.10 2.55
N ASP A 120 2.18 -27.12 3.43
CA ASP A 120 2.93 -25.88 3.35
C ASP A 120 4.40 -26.10 3.77
N SER A 121 4.69 -26.85 4.85
CA SER A 121 6.05 -27.25 5.23
C SER A 121 6.72 -28.16 4.19
N LEU A 122 5.98 -29.09 3.59
CA LEU A 122 6.47 -29.95 2.51
C LEU A 122 6.83 -29.13 1.26
N ALA A 123 5.99 -28.19 0.86
CA ALA A 123 6.26 -27.30 -0.28
C ALA A 123 7.49 -26.42 -0.01
N THR A 124 7.65 -25.95 1.21
CA THR A 124 8.79 -25.16 1.66
C THR A 124 10.10 -25.98 1.66
N ALA A 125 10.05 -27.25 2.12
CA ALA A 125 11.19 -28.18 2.05
C ALA A 125 11.58 -28.50 0.59
N ARG A 126 10.60 -28.73 -0.28
CA ARG A 126 10.84 -28.94 -1.70
C ARG A 126 11.46 -27.71 -2.35
N TYR A 127 11.01 -26.52 -1.99
CA TYR A 127 11.61 -25.26 -2.45
C TYR A 127 13.09 -25.18 -2.04
N ALA A 128 13.41 -25.52 -0.81
CA ALA A 128 14.79 -25.51 -0.29
C ALA A 128 15.71 -26.44 -1.09
N VAL A 129 15.23 -27.65 -1.45
CA VAL A 129 16.00 -28.64 -2.20
C VAL A 129 16.17 -28.28 -3.66
N VAL A 130 15.08 -27.86 -4.32
CA VAL A 130 15.04 -27.68 -5.79
C VAL A 130 15.60 -26.31 -6.18
N GLU A 131 15.13 -25.24 -5.54
CA GLU A 131 15.47 -23.88 -5.90
C GLU A 131 16.75 -23.37 -5.22
N ARG A 132 17.20 -24.01 -4.15
CA ARG A 132 18.42 -23.69 -3.36
C ARG A 132 18.59 -22.19 -3.16
N PRO A 133 17.62 -21.53 -2.51
CA PRO A 133 17.65 -20.08 -2.36
C PRO A 133 18.86 -19.65 -1.53
N ASN A 134 19.48 -18.54 -1.92
CA ASN A 134 20.58 -17.98 -1.15
C ASN A 134 20.17 -17.76 0.32
N PRO A 135 21.08 -18.01 1.29
CA PRO A 135 20.83 -17.71 2.68
C PRO A 135 20.42 -16.25 2.87
N SER A 136 19.43 -16.01 3.73
CA SER A 136 19.06 -14.65 4.12
C SER A 136 20.19 -14.06 4.98
N ALA A 137 20.41 -12.74 4.85
CA ALA A 137 21.39 -12.05 5.69
C ALA A 137 21.06 -12.24 7.17
N ASP A 138 22.07 -12.54 7.98
CA ASP A 138 21.92 -12.57 9.43
C ASP A 138 21.64 -11.16 9.95
N LEU A 139 20.68 -11.07 10.88
CA LEU A 139 20.27 -9.82 11.50
C LEU A 139 20.89 -9.72 12.90
N PRO A 140 21.87 -8.85 13.10
CA PRO A 140 22.35 -8.55 14.44
C PRO A 140 21.20 -8.11 15.36
N VAL A 141 21.24 -8.46 16.63
CA VAL A 141 20.19 -8.13 17.62
C VAL A 141 19.91 -6.64 17.66
N THR A 142 20.91 -5.79 17.49
CA THR A 142 20.78 -4.34 17.41
C THR A 142 19.91 -3.89 16.23
N HIS A 143 20.02 -4.55 15.07
CA HIS A 143 19.17 -4.28 13.91
C HIS A 143 17.73 -4.78 14.11
N VAL A 144 17.56 -5.90 14.82
CA VAL A 144 16.23 -6.39 15.21
C VAL A 144 15.53 -5.35 16.07
N ALA A 145 16.20 -4.83 17.10
CA ALA A 145 15.65 -3.78 17.97
C ALA A 145 15.27 -2.52 17.17
N LEU A 146 16.13 -2.06 16.27
CA LEU A 146 15.86 -0.92 15.40
C LEU A 146 14.61 -1.15 14.52
N ARG A 147 14.46 -2.35 13.93
CA ARG A 147 13.29 -2.73 13.12
C ARG A 147 12.00 -2.74 13.91
N GLU A 148 12.01 -3.30 15.12
CA GLU A 148 10.85 -3.34 16.00
C GLU A 148 10.39 -1.94 16.38
N VAL A 149 11.30 -1.06 16.78
CA VAL A 149 10.98 0.34 17.09
C VAL A 149 10.40 1.06 15.86
N ALA A 150 10.98 0.85 14.69
CA ALA A 150 10.48 1.44 13.44
C ALA A 150 9.06 0.93 13.11
N SER A 151 8.80 -0.37 13.26
CA SER A 151 7.48 -0.98 13.02
C SER A 151 6.43 -0.50 14.03
N ARG A 152 6.83 -0.35 15.30
CA ARG A 152 5.97 0.21 16.33
C ARG A 152 5.63 1.67 16.07
N LEU A 153 6.62 2.47 15.64
CA LEU A 153 6.39 3.87 15.24
C LEU A 153 5.45 3.99 14.06
N GLU A 154 5.59 3.12 13.05
CA GLU A 154 4.68 3.07 11.90
C GLU A 154 3.23 2.82 12.33
N SER A 155 3.00 1.82 13.16
CA SER A 155 1.69 1.51 13.73
C SER A 155 1.12 2.68 14.54
N GLN A 156 1.95 3.36 15.34
CA GLN A 156 1.54 4.49 16.15
C GLN A 156 1.12 5.69 15.29
N VAL A 157 1.86 5.98 14.20
CA VAL A 157 1.52 7.07 13.25
C VAL A 157 0.18 6.78 12.55
N VAL A 158 -0.07 5.52 12.17
CA VAL A 158 -1.37 5.11 11.60
C VAL A 158 -2.50 5.30 12.61
N GLN A 159 -2.28 4.93 13.88
CA GLN A 159 -3.26 5.12 14.95
C GLN A 159 -3.59 6.60 15.16
N THR A 160 -2.58 7.48 15.25
CA THR A 160 -2.80 8.93 15.37
C THR A 160 -3.61 9.48 14.19
N THR A 161 -3.32 9.01 13.00
CA THR A 161 -4.05 9.43 11.79
C THR A 161 -5.53 9.01 11.86
N ARG A 162 -5.82 7.78 12.32
CA ARG A 162 -7.20 7.31 12.52
C ARG A 162 -7.96 8.16 13.55
N LEU A 163 -7.35 8.48 14.68
CA LEU A 163 -7.94 9.34 15.70
C LEU A 163 -8.21 10.75 15.17
N LEU A 164 -7.30 11.33 14.40
CA LEU A 164 -7.51 12.63 13.74
C LEU A 164 -8.66 12.60 12.74
N CYS A 165 -8.81 11.53 11.96
CA CYS A 165 -9.95 11.36 11.07
C CYS A 165 -11.28 11.24 11.84
N GLN A 166 -11.28 10.52 12.97
CA GLN A 166 -12.44 10.41 13.85
C GLN A 166 -12.82 11.77 14.43
N LEU A 167 -11.85 12.54 14.93
CA LEU A 167 -12.08 13.90 15.43
C LEU A 167 -12.62 14.80 14.30
N HIS A 168 -12.04 14.75 13.11
CA HIS A 168 -12.52 15.53 11.96
C HIS A 168 -13.99 15.22 11.63
N ASN A 169 -14.35 13.93 11.56
CA ASN A 169 -15.71 13.49 11.32
C ASN A 169 -16.68 13.88 12.43
N LEU A 170 -16.22 13.89 13.68
CA LEU A 170 -17.04 14.34 14.82
C LEU A 170 -17.26 15.86 14.78
N LEU A 171 -16.19 16.63 14.54
CA LEU A 171 -16.25 18.10 14.47
C LEU A 171 -17.12 18.58 13.31
N ALA A 172 -17.25 17.83 12.22
CA ALA A 172 -18.18 18.15 11.13
C ALA A 172 -19.66 18.23 11.61
N ARG A 173 -19.99 17.64 12.76
CA ARG A 173 -21.32 17.67 13.39
C ARG A 173 -21.40 18.54 14.63
N VAL A 174 -20.26 18.75 15.32
CA VAL A 174 -20.19 19.56 16.54
C VAL A 174 -19.85 21.01 16.23
N PHE A 175 -18.84 21.24 15.38
CA PHE A 175 -18.32 22.56 15.03
C PHE A 175 -17.77 22.57 13.59
N PRO A 176 -18.62 22.52 12.55
CA PRO A 176 -18.20 22.41 11.16
C PRO A 176 -17.35 23.58 10.67
N GLU A 177 -17.58 24.79 11.19
CA GLU A 177 -16.85 25.99 10.80
C GLU A 177 -15.36 25.93 11.19
N LEU A 178 -15.01 25.12 12.19
CA LEU A 178 -13.61 24.97 12.62
C LEU A 178 -12.71 24.47 11.49
N ALA A 179 -13.22 23.62 10.61
CA ALA A 179 -12.47 23.06 9.47
C ALA A 179 -12.01 24.13 8.47
N THR A 180 -12.72 25.25 8.34
CA THR A 180 -12.35 26.38 7.47
C THR A 180 -11.31 27.30 8.10
N LEU A 181 -11.28 27.37 9.44
CA LEU A 181 -10.42 28.25 10.20
C LEU A 181 -9.07 27.60 10.58
N VAL A 182 -9.08 26.26 10.67
CA VAL A 182 -7.92 25.48 11.13
C VAL A 182 -7.49 24.52 10.05
N THR A 183 -6.31 24.74 9.51
CA THR A 183 -5.73 23.87 8.47
C THR A 183 -5.20 22.54 9.02
N GLU A 184 -4.87 22.48 10.31
CA GLU A 184 -4.27 21.31 10.94
C GLU A 184 -4.85 21.05 12.33
N LEU A 185 -5.76 20.08 12.44
CA LEU A 185 -6.34 19.65 13.72
C LEU A 185 -5.32 19.07 14.71
N ARG A 186 -4.17 18.60 14.18
CA ARG A 186 -3.07 18.07 15.01
C ARG A 186 -2.32 19.16 15.78
N ALA A 187 -2.51 20.45 15.46
CA ALA A 187 -1.84 21.56 16.13
C ALA A 187 -2.12 21.58 17.63
N SER A 188 -1.08 21.78 18.46
CA SER A 188 -1.20 21.67 19.91
C SER A 188 -2.20 22.67 20.48
N TRP A 189 -2.26 23.89 19.93
CA TRP A 189 -3.22 24.89 20.38
C TRP A 189 -4.67 24.49 20.13
N VAL A 190 -4.96 23.78 19.01
CA VAL A 190 -6.30 23.29 18.67
C VAL A 190 -6.73 22.21 19.64
N LEU A 191 -5.86 21.24 19.89
CA LEU A 191 -6.14 20.15 20.84
C LEU A 191 -6.31 20.70 22.26
N SER A 192 -5.45 21.62 22.71
CA SER A 192 -5.58 22.28 24.00
C SER A 192 -6.87 23.10 24.13
N MET A 193 -7.30 23.76 23.04
CA MET A 193 -8.58 24.46 23.00
C MET A 193 -9.75 23.49 23.14
N LEU A 194 -9.78 22.42 22.33
CA LEU A 194 -10.85 21.43 22.33
C LEU A 194 -10.87 20.59 23.62
N SER A 195 -9.73 20.37 24.25
CA SER A 195 -9.65 19.72 25.57
C SER A 195 -10.33 20.54 26.67
N LYS A 196 -10.21 21.88 26.61
CA LYS A 196 -10.77 22.80 27.59
C LYS A 196 -12.17 23.30 27.24
N TYR A 197 -12.42 23.48 25.94
CA TYR A 197 -13.68 24.00 25.40
C TYR A 197 -14.12 23.10 24.22
N PRO A 198 -14.69 21.90 24.47
CA PRO A 198 -14.98 20.89 23.47
C PRO A 198 -16.13 21.24 22.51
N THR A 199 -16.94 22.25 22.84
CA THR A 199 -18.12 22.63 22.02
C THR A 199 -18.10 24.11 21.65
N PRO A 200 -18.75 24.51 20.53
CA PRO A 200 -18.86 25.91 20.13
C PRO A 200 -19.48 26.78 21.25
N VAL A 201 -20.46 26.25 21.96
CA VAL A 201 -21.12 26.99 23.06
C VAL A 201 -20.13 27.37 24.15
N LEU A 202 -19.25 26.45 24.54
CA LEU A 202 -18.22 26.72 25.56
C LEU A 202 -17.16 27.70 25.05
N ILE A 203 -16.75 27.57 23.75
CA ILE A 203 -15.82 28.52 23.13
C ILE A 203 -16.43 29.92 23.05
N ALA A 204 -17.71 30.04 22.66
CA ALA A 204 -18.41 31.33 22.58
C ALA A 204 -18.54 32.05 23.93
N ARG A 205 -18.75 31.27 25.00
CA ARG A 205 -18.88 31.77 26.37
C ARG A 205 -17.55 32.03 27.10
N ALA A 206 -16.46 31.47 26.58
CA ALA A 206 -15.15 31.62 27.21
C ALA A 206 -14.69 33.07 27.18
N LYS A 207 -14.05 33.51 28.28
CA LYS A 207 -13.44 34.84 28.34
C LYS A 207 -12.32 34.93 27.29
N PRO A 208 -12.23 36.02 26.49
CA PRO A 208 -11.18 36.17 25.49
C PRO A 208 -9.76 35.93 26.06
N ALA A 209 -9.45 36.48 27.22
CA ALA A 209 -8.17 36.28 27.91
C ALA A 209 -7.85 34.78 28.19
N SER A 210 -8.87 33.95 28.47
CA SER A 210 -8.68 32.51 28.70
C SER A 210 -8.41 31.71 27.42
N LEU A 211 -8.92 32.19 26.31
CA LEU A 211 -8.63 31.60 24.97
C LEU A 211 -7.27 32.06 24.44
N GLU A 212 -6.92 33.34 24.67
CA GLU A 212 -5.61 33.91 24.25
C GLU A 212 -4.46 33.31 25.06
N ALA A 213 -4.72 32.88 26.32
CA ALA A 213 -3.75 32.14 27.14
C ALA A 213 -3.40 30.75 26.60
N ILE A 214 -4.11 30.25 25.57
CA ILE A 214 -3.78 28.97 24.93
C ILE A 214 -2.45 29.11 24.17
N ARG A 215 -1.46 28.36 24.64
CA ARG A 215 -0.10 28.40 24.09
C ARG A 215 -0.07 28.12 22.59
N TYR A 216 0.69 28.92 21.83
CA TYR A 216 0.86 28.84 20.37
C TYR A 216 -0.37 29.20 19.54
N ALA A 217 -1.45 29.66 20.12
CA ALA A 217 -2.59 30.20 19.39
C ALA A 217 -2.31 31.66 19.01
N LYS A 218 -2.59 32.03 17.75
CA LYS A 218 -2.53 33.42 17.33
C LYS A 218 -3.81 34.11 17.75
N PRO A 219 -3.75 35.34 18.38
CA PRO A 219 -4.94 36.07 18.84
C PRO A 219 -5.99 36.24 17.71
N THR A 220 -5.54 36.58 16.50
CA THR A 220 -6.44 36.74 15.34
C THR A 220 -7.19 35.45 14.97
N LYS A 221 -6.53 34.27 15.09
CA LYS A 221 -7.20 32.98 14.86
C LYS A 221 -8.17 32.64 15.97
N ILE A 222 -7.82 32.91 17.22
CA ILE A 222 -8.70 32.70 18.36
C ILE A 222 -9.97 33.55 18.24
N ALA A 223 -9.84 34.83 17.92
CA ALA A 223 -10.98 35.72 17.71
C ALA A 223 -11.90 35.19 16.56
N ALA A 224 -11.33 34.75 15.46
CA ALA A 224 -12.09 34.17 14.35
C ALA A 224 -12.84 32.89 14.76
N VAL A 225 -12.18 32.00 15.52
CA VAL A 225 -12.80 30.76 16.02
C VAL A 225 -13.93 31.09 17.01
N GLN A 226 -13.74 32.06 17.90
CA GLN A 226 -14.77 32.48 18.86
C GLN A 226 -15.96 33.14 18.16
N ALA A 227 -15.73 33.95 17.14
CA ALA A 227 -16.79 34.56 16.35
C ALA A 227 -17.63 33.47 15.62
N ALA A 228 -16.98 32.50 14.96
CA ALA A 228 -17.64 31.39 14.32
C ALA A 228 -18.42 30.49 15.31
N ALA A 229 -17.88 30.32 16.53
CA ALA A 229 -18.52 29.54 17.58
C ALA A 229 -19.88 30.12 18.03
N LYS A 230 -20.04 31.47 17.98
CA LYS A 230 -21.30 32.13 18.32
C LYS A 230 -22.44 31.84 17.35
N THR A 231 -22.11 31.54 16.09
CA THR A 231 -23.07 31.31 15.00
C THR A 231 -22.98 29.90 14.43
N SER A 232 -22.40 28.96 15.19
CA SER A 232 -22.20 27.60 14.70
C SER A 232 -23.50 26.87 14.38
N VAL A 233 -23.50 26.22 13.22
CA VAL A 233 -24.60 25.38 12.72
C VAL A 233 -24.51 23.92 13.17
N GLY A 234 -23.54 23.57 14.02
CA GLY A 234 -23.33 22.21 14.53
C GLY A 234 -24.61 21.65 15.17
N VAL A 235 -25.02 20.45 14.74
CA VAL A 235 -26.25 19.78 15.21
C VAL A 235 -26.03 18.99 16.51
N LEU A 236 -24.82 18.47 16.73
CA LEU A 236 -24.48 17.72 17.93
C LEU A 236 -23.97 18.68 19.01
N ARG A 237 -24.72 18.79 20.12
CA ARG A 237 -24.52 19.79 21.17
C ARG A 237 -24.60 19.18 22.56
N GLY A 238 -24.25 19.99 23.59
CA GLY A 238 -24.38 19.65 25.00
C GLY A 238 -23.42 18.56 25.47
N GLU A 239 -23.77 17.92 26.59
CA GLU A 239 -22.93 16.96 27.30
C GLU A 239 -22.47 15.76 26.42
N ILE A 240 -23.33 15.30 25.50
CA ILE A 240 -22.98 14.20 24.59
C ILE A 240 -21.84 14.62 23.66
N ALA A 241 -21.89 15.85 23.11
CA ALA A 241 -20.80 16.34 22.27
C ALA A 241 -19.48 16.45 23.07
N GLU A 242 -19.55 16.92 24.30
CA GLU A 242 -18.40 17.03 25.21
C GLU A 242 -17.83 15.66 25.55
N ALA A 243 -18.70 14.70 25.91
CA ALA A 243 -18.34 13.33 26.23
C ALA A 243 -17.69 12.57 25.04
N LEU A 244 -17.94 13.01 23.80
CA LEU A 244 -17.33 12.43 22.60
C LEU A 244 -16.05 13.15 22.19
N VAL A 245 -15.98 14.48 22.27
CA VAL A 245 -14.81 15.26 21.83
C VAL A 245 -13.64 15.11 22.78
N VAL A 246 -13.87 15.23 24.09
CA VAL A 246 -12.78 15.24 25.10
C VAL A 246 -11.95 13.95 25.08
N PRO A 247 -12.55 12.75 25.08
CA PRO A 247 -11.77 11.51 25.02
C PRO A 247 -10.92 11.39 23.74
N ILE A 248 -11.49 11.70 22.57
CA ILE A 248 -10.74 11.62 21.31
C ILE A 248 -9.56 12.60 21.30
N VAL A 249 -9.74 13.80 21.81
CA VAL A 249 -8.65 14.80 21.95
C VAL A 249 -7.56 14.26 22.87
N ARG A 250 -7.92 13.70 24.01
CA ARG A 250 -6.98 13.09 24.97
C ARG A 250 -6.22 11.93 24.34
N ASP A 251 -6.90 11.06 23.60
CA ASP A 251 -6.29 9.94 22.90
C ASP A 251 -5.30 10.42 21.83
N ILE A 252 -5.62 11.50 21.11
CA ILE A 252 -4.70 12.11 20.14
C ILE A 252 -3.47 12.67 20.85
N GLU A 253 -3.62 13.36 21.97
CA GLU A 253 -2.49 13.89 22.73
C GLU A 253 -1.60 12.77 23.27
N ALA A 254 -2.18 11.72 23.84
CA ALA A 254 -1.45 10.54 24.31
C ALA A 254 -0.71 9.85 23.15
N SER A 255 -1.38 9.71 22.00
CA SER A 255 -0.80 9.13 20.79
C SER A 255 0.38 9.95 20.25
N LYS A 256 0.29 11.28 20.25
CA LYS A 256 1.39 12.19 19.89
C LYS A 256 2.59 12.05 20.84
N GLN A 257 2.35 11.91 22.13
CA GLN A 257 3.41 11.69 23.11
C GLN A 257 4.09 10.33 22.90
N ALA A 258 3.31 9.29 22.60
CA ALA A 258 3.85 7.97 22.25
C ALA A 258 4.72 8.04 20.98
N GLU A 259 4.26 8.72 19.93
CA GLU A 259 5.09 8.96 18.73
C GLU A 259 6.41 9.67 19.05
N LYS A 260 6.36 10.70 19.91
CA LYS A 260 7.58 11.44 20.30
C LYS A 260 8.58 10.52 21.00
N ARG A 261 8.11 9.70 21.94
CA ARG A 261 8.97 8.70 22.64
C ARG A 261 9.54 7.69 21.68
N LEU A 262 8.72 7.15 20.76
CA LEU A 262 9.17 6.18 19.77
C LEU A 262 10.19 6.78 18.79
N LYS A 263 10.07 8.06 18.42
CA LYS A 263 11.08 8.75 17.59
C LYS A 263 12.41 8.90 18.33
N GLN A 264 12.37 9.18 19.64
CA GLN A 264 13.57 9.23 20.46
C GLN A 264 14.21 7.83 20.59
N LEU A 265 13.40 6.80 20.84
CA LEU A 265 13.86 5.42 20.92
C LEU A 265 14.43 4.94 19.59
N LEU A 266 13.82 5.34 18.45
CA LEU A 266 14.33 5.03 17.11
C LEU A 266 15.74 5.62 16.90
N LYS A 267 15.93 6.87 17.35
CA LYS A 267 17.27 7.50 17.30
C LYS A 267 18.25 6.75 18.18
N GLN A 268 17.90 6.43 19.43
CA GLN A 268 18.77 5.66 20.34
C GLN A 268 19.14 4.29 19.77
N ALA A 269 18.17 3.56 19.22
CA ALA A 269 18.42 2.27 18.59
C ALA A 269 19.33 2.39 17.35
N PHE A 270 19.23 3.48 16.60
CA PHE A 270 20.12 3.76 15.48
C PHE A 270 21.56 4.10 15.94
N ASP A 271 21.68 4.93 16.99
CA ASP A 271 22.96 5.33 17.55
C ASP A 271 23.68 4.14 18.22
N ALA A 272 22.93 3.11 18.67
CA ALA A 272 23.46 1.88 19.26
C ALA A 272 23.93 0.83 18.23
N LEU A 273 23.73 1.07 16.93
CA LEU A 273 24.27 0.17 15.90
C LEU A 273 25.80 0.19 15.91
N PRO A 274 26.46 -0.92 15.53
CA PRO A 274 27.89 -0.94 15.33
C PRO A 274 28.33 0.19 14.38
N PRO A 275 29.50 0.81 14.60
CA PRO A 275 30.01 1.85 13.71
C PRO A 275 30.06 1.38 12.26
N GLY A 276 29.59 2.22 11.34
CA GLY A 276 29.57 1.84 9.94
C GLY A 276 29.13 2.97 9.00
N PRO A 277 29.20 2.75 7.68
CA PRO A 277 28.90 3.76 6.68
C PRO A 277 27.47 4.33 6.74
N HIS A 278 26.53 3.59 7.35
CA HIS A 278 25.15 4.04 7.52
C HIS A 278 25.01 5.30 8.39
N GLN A 279 25.98 5.56 9.29
CA GLN A 279 26.00 6.77 10.13
C GLN A 279 26.24 8.03 9.29
N LEU A 280 26.94 7.90 8.17
CA LEU A 280 27.23 9.01 7.24
C LEU A 280 26.01 9.48 6.46
N LEU A 281 24.90 8.75 6.51
CA LEU A 281 23.66 9.15 5.82
C LEU A 281 23.14 10.51 6.29
N THR A 282 23.38 10.87 7.54
CA THR A 282 23.01 12.17 8.11
C THR A 282 23.80 13.35 7.55
N THR A 283 24.92 13.10 6.84
CA THR A 283 25.68 14.14 6.15
C THR A 283 24.97 14.64 4.88
N ILE A 284 23.98 13.87 4.37
CA ILE A 284 23.20 14.28 3.20
C ILE A 284 22.19 15.33 3.64
N PRO A 285 22.26 16.60 3.16
CA PRO A 285 21.30 17.62 3.53
C PRO A 285 19.87 17.21 3.16
N GLY A 286 18.99 17.21 4.17
CA GLY A 286 17.63 16.69 4.08
C GLY A 286 17.43 15.33 4.72
N ILE A 287 18.48 14.53 4.93
CA ILE A 287 18.42 13.25 5.64
C ILE A 287 18.78 13.47 7.11
N GLY A 288 17.78 13.65 7.95
CA GLY A 288 17.98 13.71 9.40
C GLY A 288 18.11 12.32 10.05
N PRO A 289 18.47 12.26 11.35
CA PRO A 289 18.66 10.99 12.08
C PRO A 289 17.45 10.05 12.01
N GLY A 290 16.23 10.58 12.09
CA GLY A 290 15.01 9.78 11.98
C GLY A 290 14.82 9.17 10.59
N THR A 291 15.18 9.90 9.53
CA THR A 291 15.10 9.38 8.15
C THR A 291 16.18 8.32 7.92
N ALA A 292 17.41 8.56 8.38
CA ALA A 292 18.50 7.59 8.31
C ALA A 292 18.12 6.30 9.05
N ALA A 293 17.65 6.42 10.29
CA ALA A 293 17.20 5.30 11.11
C ALA A 293 16.08 4.48 10.44
N ALA A 294 15.07 5.15 9.86
CA ALA A 294 13.97 4.47 9.17
C ALA A 294 14.46 3.71 7.92
N ILE A 295 15.39 4.29 7.16
CA ILE A 295 15.99 3.64 5.99
C ILE A 295 16.80 2.42 6.43
N VAL A 296 17.70 2.58 7.41
CA VAL A 296 18.59 1.51 7.87
C VAL A 296 17.78 0.37 8.50
N ALA A 297 16.74 0.67 9.28
CA ALA A 297 15.84 -0.34 9.84
C ALA A 297 15.22 -1.28 8.81
N LYS A 298 14.98 -0.80 7.59
CA LYS A 298 14.33 -1.59 6.52
C LYS A 298 15.34 -2.17 5.52
N VAL A 299 16.45 -1.49 5.29
CA VAL A 299 17.51 -1.94 4.36
C VAL A 299 18.41 -3.01 4.99
N ILE A 300 18.78 -2.83 6.23
CA ILE A 300 19.66 -3.70 7.04
C ILE A 300 21.10 -3.68 6.51
N SER A 301 21.36 -4.31 5.35
CA SER A 301 22.63 -4.26 4.63
C SER A 301 22.40 -3.77 3.21
N LEU A 302 23.29 -2.92 2.73
CA LEU A 302 23.27 -2.42 1.37
C LEU A 302 23.73 -3.46 0.35
N ASP A 303 24.45 -4.51 0.77
CA ASP A 303 24.98 -5.56 -0.12
C ASP A 303 23.89 -6.34 -0.87
N ARG A 304 22.66 -6.28 -0.34
CA ARG A 304 21.46 -6.82 -1.00
C ARG A 304 21.13 -6.13 -2.32
N PHE A 305 21.67 -4.95 -2.58
CA PHE A 305 21.34 -4.11 -3.72
C PHE A 305 22.57 -3.90 -4.59
N ILE A 306 22.53 -4.38 -5.81
CA ILE A 306 23.61 -4.21 -6.79
C ILE A 306 23.65 -2.76 -7.30
N ALA A 307 22.48 -2.14 -7.47
CA ALA A 307 22.32 -0.81 -8.04
C ALA A 307 21.32 0.04 -7.25
N PRO A 308 21.48 1.38 -7.26
CA PRO A 308 20.57 2.30 -6.56
C PRO A 308 19.10 2.18 -7.04
N ALA A 309 18.87 1.77 -8.29
CA ALA A 309 17.52 1.55 -8.82
C ALA A 309 16.77 0.45 -8.06
N GLN A 310 17.47 -0.58 -7.58
CA GLN A 310 16.86 -1.63 -6.77
C GLN A 310 16.40 -1.11 -5.40
N LEU A 311 17.17 -0.21 -4.77
CA LEU A 311 16.77 0.44 -3.53
C LEU A 311 15.54 1.35 -3.73
N VAL A 312 15.47 2.04 -4.86
CA VAL A 312 14.30 2.85 -5.26
C VAL A 312 13.06 1.98 -5.42
N SER A 313 13.20 0.84 -6.11
CA SER A 313 12.10 -0.14 -6.30
C SER A 313 11.67 -0.76 -4.98
N TYR A 314 12.62 -1.10 -4.11
CA TYR A 314 12.34 -1.66 -2.78
C TYR A 314 11.43 -0.77 -1.92
N PHE A 315 11.56 0.55 -2.04
CA PHE A 315 10.71 1.51 -1.35
C PHE A 315 9.50 1.98 -2.18
N GLY A 316 9.30 1.46 -3.39
CA GLY A 316 8.17 1.80 -4.24
C GLY A 316 8.17 3.25 -4.72
N ILE A 317 9.37 3.85 -4.94
CA ILE A 317 9.52 5.22 -5.42
C ILE A 317 9.89 5.22 -6.91
N PHE A 318 9.11 4.50 -7.68
CA PHE A 318 9.22 4.45 -9.14
C PHE A 318 7.83 4.57 -9.76
N PRO A 319 7.72 5.12 -10.98
CA PRO A 319 6.46 5.12 -11.69
C PRO A 319 6.10 3.71 -12.13
N GLU A 320 4.88 3.26 -11.84
CA GLU A 320 4.34 2.04 -12.43
C GLU A 320 3.87 2.33 -13.84
N GLU A 321 4.34 1.52 -14.79
CA GLU A 321 3.89 1.56 -16.17
C GLU A 321 2.64 0.68 -16.30
N HIS A 322 1.52 1.31 -16.60
CA HIS A 322 0.29 0.62 -16.98
C HIS A 322 0.10 0.68 -18.50
N THR A 323 1.11 0.20 -19.24
CA THR A 323 1.05 0.10 -20.68
C THR A 323 0.67 -1.32 -21.08
N SER A 324 -0.58 -1.55 -21.42
CA SER A 324 -0.99 -2.80 -22.05
C SER A 324 -1.79 -2.49 -23.31
N GLY A 325 -1.34 -3.10 -24.41
CA GLY A 325 -2.05 -3.10 -25.69
C GLY A 325 -1.52 -2.09 -26.71
N TYR A 326 -1.90 -2.36 -27.96
CA TYR A 326 -1.63 -1.54 -29.13
C TYR A 326 -2.92 -0.76 -29.47
N ASP A 327 -2.78 0.38 -30.12
CA ASP A 327 -3.90 1.09 -30.73
C ASP A 327 -4.35 0.39 -32.04
N ARG A 328 -5.37 0.96 -32.70
CA ARG A 328 -5.89 0.41 -33.96
C ARG A 328 -4.90 0.45 -35.12
N SER A 329 -3.84 1.26 -35.01
CA SER A 329 -2.78 1.37 -36.03
C SER A 329 -1.62 0.41 -35.78
N GLY A 330 -1.68 -0.43 -34.72
CA GLY A 330 -0.60 -1.32 -34.33
C GLY A 330 0.53 -0.62 -33.57
N THR A 331 0.34 0.65 -33.18
CA THR A 331 1.32 1.40 -32.39
C THR A 331 1.10 1.13 -30.89
N PRO A 332 2.16 0.92 -30.10
CA PRO A 332 2.03 0.80 -28.65
C PRO A 332 1.31 2.02 -28.08
N LYS A 333 0.29 1.81 -27.26
CA LYS A 333 -0.40 2.93 -26.60
C LYS A 333 0.60 3.74 -25.79
N PRO A 334 0.53 5.08 -25.86
CA PRO A 334 1.38 5.91 -25.01
C PRO A 334 1.13 5.56 -23.55
N PRO A 335 2.17 5.57 -22.69
CA PRO A 335 2.02 5.30 -21.29
C PRO A 335 0.94 6.21 -20.71
N GLY A 336 -0.04 5.63 -20.05
CA GLY A 336 -1.05 6.37 -19.29
C GLY A 336 -0.40 7.23 -18.21
N ALA A 337 -1.19 8.01 -17.50
CA ALA A 337 -0.68 8.83 -16.39
C ALA A 337 0.01 7.91 -15.36
N MET A 338 1.35 7.94 -15.34
CA MET A 338 2.15 7.13 -14.42
C MET A 338 1.92 7.62 -12.99
N SER A 339 1.50 6.73 -12.11
CA SER A 339 1.46 6.97 -10.67
C SER A 339 2.69 6.35 -9.99
N MET A 340 3.09 6.93 -8.85
CA MET A 340 4.13 6.30 -8.04
C MET A 340 3.62 4.96 -7.52
N SER A 341 4.42 3.89 -7.67
CA SER A 341 4.15 2.61 -7.03
C SER A 341 4.02 2.82 -5.52
N ARG A 342 2.98 2.24 -4.94
CA ARG A 342 2.80 2.27 -3.48
C ARG A 342 3.27 0.96 -2.83
N GLN A 343 3.93 0.10 -3.58
CA GLN A 343 4.57 -1.10 -3.07
C GLN A 343 5.79 -0.72 -2.22
N GLY A 344 6.02 -1.41 -1.12
CA GLY A 344 7.12 -1.11 -0.21
C GLY A 344 6.71 -0.36 1.06
N ASN A 345 7.68 0.09 1.86
CA ASN A 345 7.44 0.59 3.20
C ASN A 345 6.92 2.03 3.24
N ASP A 346 5.74 2.22 3.81
CA ASP A 346 5.06 3.52 3.89
C ASP A 346 5.75 4.50 4.85
N LEU A 347 6.31 4.00 5.96
CA LEU A 347 7.05 4.83 6.92
C LEU A 347 8.24 5.51 6.25
N VAL A 348 9.05 4.74 5.51
CA VAL A 348 10.23 5.28 4.80
C VAL A 348 9.81 6.27 3.72
N ARG A 349 8.73 6.00 2.96
CA ARG A 349 8.22 6.96 1.97
C ARG A 349 7.80 8.28 2.61
N ARG A 350 7.13 8.26 3.76
CA ARG A 350 6.77 9.49 4.51
C ARG A 350 8.00 10.26 4.97
N TYR A 351 8.99 9.57 5.51
CA TYR A 351 10.26 10.19 5.90
C TYR A 351 11.00 10.79 4.70
N LEU A 352 11.06 10.08 3.58
CA LEU A 352 11.67 10.58 2.34
C LEU A 352 10.93 11.77 1.74
N TRP A 353 9.60 11.80 1.84
CA TRP A 353 8.80 12.94 1.42
C TRP A 353 9.16 14.20 2.23
N MET A 354 9.23 14.11 3.55
CA MET A 354 9.65 15.21 4.41
C MET A 354 11.12 15.59 4.17
N ALA A 355 11.98 14.60 4.01
CA ALA A 355 13.38 14.80 3.68
C ALA A 355 13.56 15.53 2.33
N ALA A 356 12.75 15.19 1.33
CA ALA A 356 12.79 15.84 0.02
C ALA A 356 12.41 17.34 0.09
N GLN A 357 11.42 17.69 0.89
CA GLN A 357 11.04 19.10 1.11
C GLN A 357 12.20 19.89 1.74
N THR A 358 12.83 19.34 2.76
CA THR A 358 14.02 19.96 3.39
C THR A 358 15.21 20.00 2.43
N ALA A 359 15.42 18.93 1.67
CA ALA A 359 16.53 18.84 0.71
C ALA A 359 16.40 19.83 -0.45
N VAL A 360 15.21 20.18 -0.90
CA VAL A 360 15.00 21.23 -1.90
C VAL A 360 15.58 22.57 -1.44
N LEU A 361 15.56 22.83 -0.14
CA LEU A 361 16.10 24.09 0.42
C LEU A 361 17.63 24.02 0.65
N HIS A 362 18.14 22.87 1.07
CA HIS A 362 19.50 22.75 1.62
C HIS A 362 20.46 21.87 0.82
N ASN A 363 19.97 21.04 -0.10
CA ASN A 363 20.80 20.13 -0.88
C ASN A 363 20.92 20.61 -2.32
N PRO A 364 22.12 21.00 -2.80
CA PRO A 364 22.29 21.57 -4.14
C PRO A 364 21.86 20.61 -5.25
N ALA A 365 22.16 19.31 -5.13
CA ALA A 365 21.78 18.31 -6.11
C ALA A 365 20.24 18.13 -6.23
N VAL A 366 19.54 18.20 -5.09
CA VAL A 366 18.08 18.05 -5.04
C VAL A 366 17.40 19.33 -5.49
N ARG A 367 17.93 20.51 -5.10
CA ARG A 367 17.44 21.83 -5.53
C ARG A 367 17.50 21.97 -7.04
N ALA A 368 18.65 21.67 -7.66
CA ALA A 368 18.82 21.73 -9.10
C ALA A 368 17.86 20.78 -9.83
N LEU A 369 17.67 19.55 -9.32
CA LEU A 369 16.69 18.62 -9.88
C LEU A 369 15.26 19.16 -9.77
N TYR A 370 14.87 19.68 -8.60
CA TYR A 370 13.53 20.23 -8.39
C TYR A 370 13.24 21.40 -9.35
N ALA A 371 14.17 22.35 -9.45
CA ALA A 371 14.06 23.49 -10.37
C ALA A 371 13.88 23.01 -11.82
N ARG A 372 14.69 22.05 -12.28
CA ARG A 372 14.57 21.45 -13.62
C ARG A 372 13.24 20.76 -13.85
N GLN A 373 12.67 20.05 -12.85
CA GLN A 373 11.35 19.43 -13.00
C GLN A 373 10.24 20.49 -13.05
N LYS A 374 10.37 21.57 -12.30
CA LYS A 374 9.43 22.69 -12.33
C LYS A 374 9.48 23.45 -13.65
N SER A 375 10.66 23.69 -14.23
CA SER A 375 10.81 24.34 -15.55
C SER A 375 10.21 23.50 -16.70
N ARG A 376 10.13 22.16 -16.53
CA ARG A 376 9.44 21.23 -17.44
C ARG A 376 7.92 21.19 -17.22
N GLY A 377 7.34 22.12 -16.45
CA GLY A 377 5.91 22.21 -16.18
C GLY A 377 5.35 21.15 -15.22
N LYS A 378 6.20 20.34 -14.54
CA LYS A 378 5.69 19.32 -13.61
C LYS A 378 5.12 19.94 -12.34
N ARG A 379 4.06 19.34 -11.83
CA ARG A 379 3.46 19.71 -10.53
C ARG A 379 4.49 19.53 -9.41
N GLY A 380 4.34 20.30 -8.33
CA GLY A 380 5.28 20.29 -7.20
C GLY A 380 5.41 18.93 -6.50
N ASP A 381 4.28 18.21 -6.33
CA ASP A 381 4.24 16.88 -5.75
C ASP A 381 4.98 15.83 -6.63
N VAL A 382 4.81 15.89 -7.94
CA VAL A 382 5.53 15.04 -8.90
C VAL A 382 7.03 15.36 -8.87
N ALA A 383 7.40 16.63 -8.84
CA ALA A 383 8.81 17.06 -8.73
C ALA A 383 9.45 16.56 -7.42
N LEU A 384 8.72 16.59 -6.29
CA LEU A 384 9.18 16.02 -5.02
C LEU A 384 9.36 14.49 -5.09
N GLY A 385 8.52 13.75 -5.83
CA GLY A 385 8.71 12.33 -6.09
C GLY A 385 10.06 12.03 -6.77
N HIS A 386 10.46 12.84 -7.76
CA HIS A 386 11.79 12.75 -8.37
C HIS A 386 12.92 13.09 -7.37
N CYS A 387 12.69 14.03 -6.45
CA CYS A 387 13.64 14.37 -5.40
C CYS A 387 13.81 13.21 -4.39
N MET A 388 12.75 12.52 -4.01
CA MET A 388 12.81 11.31 -3.17
C MET A 388 13.69 10.24 -3.81
N ARG A 389 13.50 9.97 -5.11
CA ARG A 389 14.35 9.06 -5.87
C ARG A 389 15.81 9.50 -5.84
N LYS A 390 16.09 10.78 -6.08
CA LYS A 390 17.47 11.33 -6.02
C LYS A 390 18.09 11.14 -4.64
N LEU A 391 17.34 11.39 -3.57
CA LEU A 391 17.82 11.16 -2.21
C LEU A 391 18.22 9.69 -1.98
N LEU A 392 17.45 8.72 -2.46
CA LEU A 392 17.83 7.30 -2.34
C LEU A 392 19.09 6.96 -3.15
N HIS A 393 19.32 7.60 -4.31
CA HIS A 393 20.57 7.46 -5.03
C HIS A 393 21.76 8.02 -4.24
N LEU A 394 21.58 9.15 -3.55
CA LEU A 394 22.63 9.72 -2.68
C LEU A 394 22.86 8.85 -1.44
N VAL A 395 21.80 8.33 -0.82
CA VAL A 395 21.87 7.36 0.27
C VAL A 395 22.70 6.13 -0.15
N PHE A 396 22.38 5.56 -1.32
CA PHE A 396 23.12 4.42 -1.84
C PHE A 396 24.59 4.75 -2.05
N ALA A 397 24.90 5.90 -2.66
CA ALA A 397 26.27 6.32 -2.95
C ALA A 397 27.10 6.54 -1.67
N VAL A 398 26.57 7.28 -0.69
CA VAL A 398 27.23 7.56 0.59
C VAL A 398 27.43 6.27 1.39
N TRP A 399 26.40 5.44 1.47
CA TRP A 399 26.48 4.17 2.22
C TRP A 399 27.48 3.19 1.59
N LYS A 400 27.47 3.05 0.25
CA LYS A 400 28.36 2.14 -0.46
C LYS A 400 29.82 2.60 -0.48
N SER A 401 30.04 3.92 -0.63
CA SER A 401 31.40 4.46 -0.68
C SER A 401 32.05 4.62 0.70
N GLY A 402 31.25 4.66 1.78
CA GLY A 402 31.77 4.98 3.12
C GLY A 402 32.33 6.40 3.24
N ARG A 403 31.93 7.32 2.33
CA ARG A 403 32.36 8.71 2.31
C ARG A 403 31.19 9.63 2.59
N PRO A 404 31.37 10.73 3.35
CA PRO A 404 30.32 11.70 3.59
C PRO A 404 29.86 12.38 2.28
N PHE A 405 28.67 12.93 2.30
CA PHE A 405 28.14 13.69 1.15
C PHE A 405 29.02 14.92 0.88
N ASP A 406 29.48 15.02 -0.35
CA ASP A 406 30.23 16.20 -0.83
C ASP A 406 29.34 17.06 -1.75
N PRO A 407 28.96 18.28 -1.33
CA PRO A 407 28.18 19.18 -2.16
C PRO A 407 28.94 19.71 -3.37
N LYS A 408 30.27 19.63 -3.36
CA LYS A 408 31.15 20.13 -4.43
C LYS A 408 31.50 19.06 -5.48
N HIS A 409 31.09 17.81 -5.25
CA HIS A 409 31.41 16.69 -6.13
C HIS A 409 31.00 16.91 -7.59
N TYR A 410 29.87 17.61 -7.82
CA TYR A 410 29.40 18.03 -9.14
C TYR A 410 28.95 19.49 -9.13
N PRO A 411 29.13 20.22 -10.22
CA PRO A 411 28.62 21.59 -10.36
C PRO A 411 27.11 21.59 -10.62
N TRP A 412 26.32 21.22 -9.60
CA TRP A 412 24.87 21.05 -9.69
C TRP A 412 24.10 22.25 -10.24
N GLU A 413 24.65 23.45 -10.06
CA GLU A 413 24.03 24.74 -10.42
C GLU A 413 24.55 25.32 -11.75
N LYS A 414 25.57 24.74 -12.36
CA LYS A 414 26.29 25.30 -13.53
C LYS A 414 25.93 24.65 -14.87
N SER A 415 24.70 24.23 -15.08
CA SER A 415 24.24 23.95 -16.44
C SER A 415 23.16 24.95 -16.81
N PRO A 416 23.41 25.89 -17.73
CA PRO A 416 22.33 26.55 -18.45
C PRO A 416 21.46 25.47 -19.09
N PRO A 417 20.19 25.72 -19.37
CA PRO A 417 19.39 24.80 -20.14
C PRO A 417 19.87 24.81 -21.60
N GLU A 418 20.99 24.19 -21.88
CA GLU A 418 21.27 23.74 -23.22
C GLU A 418 20.23 22.69 -23.56
N ALA A 419 19.52 22.93 -24.64
CA ALA A 419 18.58 21.98 -25.23
C ALA A 419 19.32 20.67 -25.50
N ALA A 420 19.35 19.79 -24.48
CA ALA A 420 19.79 18.42 -24.66
C ALA A 420 18.67 17.70 -25.42
N GLN A 421 18.89 17.53 -26.68
CA GLN A 421 18.28 16.52 -27.50
C GLN A 421 18.48 15.18 -26.76
N ASP A 422 17.48 14.71 -26.05
CA ASP A 422 17.43 13.33 -25.58
C ASP A 422 17.14 12.45 -26.81
N ALA A 423 18.20 12.02 -27.49
CA ALA A 423 18.13 10.91 -28.43
C ALA A 423 17.85 9.62 -27.63
N PRO A 424 16.90 8.79 -28.03
CA PRO A 424 16.76 7.45 -27.47
C PRO A 424 18.00 6.61 -27.80
N PRO A 425 18.37 5.62 -26.97
CA PRO A 425 19.50 4.75 -27.27
C PRO A 425 19.24 4.01 -28.58
N SER A 426 20.08 4.27 -29.56
CA SER A 426 20.10 3.61 -30.85
C SER A 426 20.42 2.11 -30.66
N ALA A 427 19.49 1.27 -31.04
CA ALA A 427 19.81 -0.10 -31.43
C ALA A 427 20.36 -0.06 -32.85
N ASN A 428 21.61 -0.45 -33.02
CA ASN A 428 22.23 -0.70 -34.32
C ASN A 428 21.49 -1.79 -35.06
N VAL A 429 20.95 -1.47 -36.23
CA VAL A 429 20.89 -2.40 -37.38
C VAL A 429 21.12 -1.58 -38.64
N GLU A 430 22.24 -1.84 -39.28
CA GLU A 430 22.54 -1.42 -40.67
C GLU A 430 21.55 -2.06 -41.64
N THR A 431 21.03 -1.31 -42.59
CA THR A 431 21.12 -1.66 -44.03
C THR A 431 20.48 -0.57 -44.91
N ALA A 432 21.31 -0.08 -45.84
CA ALA A 432 21.13 0.24 -47.26
C ALA A 432 20.01 1.17 -47.76
N ALA A 433 20.45 2.32 -48.19
CA ALA A 433 20.28 3.05 -49.46
C ALA A 433 18.90 3.11 -50.16
N GLY A 434 18.52 4.39 -50.51
CA GLY A 434 17.54 4.68 -51.54
C GLY A 434 17.06 6.11 -51.58
N HIS A 435 17.63 6.90 -52.50
CA HIS A 435 17.27 8.28 -52.83
C HIS A 435 15.77 8.50 -53.10
N LYS A 436 15.21 9.65 -52.73
CA LYS A 436 14.75 10.69 -53.68
C LYS A 436 14.25 11.96 -52.99
N GLU A 437 14.66 13.11 -53.61
CA GLU A 437 14.27 14.49 -53.35
C GLU A 437 12.79 14.79 -53.62
N GLY A 438 12.27 15.86 -52.98
CA GLY A 438 11.02 16.47 -53.44
C GLY A 438 10.38 17.50 -52.52
N GLN A 439 10.81 18.71 -52.65
CA GLN A 439 10.05 19.96 -52.64
C GLN A 439 9.29 20.47 -51.41
N ALA A 440 9.68 21.67 -51.06
CA ALA A 440 9.09 22.65 -50.15
C ALA A 440 7.69 23.14 -50.58
N SER A 441 6.85 23.41 -49.60
CA SER A 441 5.69 24.31 -49.76
C SER A 441 5.47 25.13 -48.51
N GLU A 442 5.73 26.44 -48.64
CA GLU A 442 5.38 27.48 -47.68
C GLU A 442 3.88 27.58 -47.48
N ARG A 443 3.44 27.79 -46.24
CA ARG A 443 2.17 28.45 -45.94
C ARG A 443 2.21 29.33 -44.68
N LYS A 444 2.25 30.60 -45.00
CA LYS A 444 1.77 31.83 -44.35
C LYS A 444 1.19 31.76 -42.95
N VAL A 445 1.82 32.57 -42.12
CA VAL A 445 1.33 33.18 -40.86
C VAL A 445 0.12 34.07 -41.15
N VAL A 446 -0.98 33.87 -40.43
CA VAL A 446 -2.06 34.85 -40.32
C VAL A 446 -2.18 35.28 -38.87
N THR A 447 -1.79 36.50 -38.60
CA THR A 447 -2.03 37.23 -37.36
C THR A 447 -3.49 37.72 -37.35
N VAL A 448 -4.24 37.42 -36.31
CA VAL A 448 -5.54 38.08 -36.06
C VAL A 448 -5.51 38.71 -34.67
N ALA A 449 -5.93 39.96 -34.67
CA ALA A 449 -5.85 40.94 -33.60
C ALA A 449 -6.74 40.61 -32.39
N THR A 450 -6.24 41.04 -31.24
CA THR A 450 -6.92 41.17 -29.95
C THR A 450 -8.11 42.13 -30.03
N SER A 451 -9.29 41.71 -29.59
CA SER A 451 -10.37 42.58 -29.15
C SER A 451 -10.83 42.25 -27.76
N ASN A 452 -10.83 43.27 -26.90
CA ASN A 452 -11.28 43.28 -25.51
C ASN A 452 -12.73 42.81 -25.34
N ILE A 453 -12.95 41.83 -24.46
CA ILE A 453 -14.26 41.57 -23.83
C ILE A 453 -14.05 41.45 -22.32
N LYS A 454 -14.78 42.27 -21.57
CA LYS A 454 -14.83 42.26 -20.09
C LYS A 454 -15.35 40.93 -19.57
N PRO A 455 -14.91 40.47 -18.38
CA PRO A 455 -15.42 39.25 -17.79
C PRO A 455 -16.79 39.49 -17.16
N GLU A 456 -17.79 38.86 -17.70
CA GLU A 456 -19.05 38.60 -17.00
C GLU A 456 -18.84 37.42 -16.03
N SER A 457 -19.37 37.61 -14.83
CA SER A 457 -19.32 36.72 -13.70
C SER A 457 -19.97 35.36 -14.02
N LEU A 458 -19.12 34.35 -14.31
CA LEU A 458 -19.52 32.96 -14.25
C LEU A 458 -19.44 32.47 -12.80
N GLN A 459 -20.59 32.35 -12.16
CA GLN A 459 -20.75 31.63 -10.90
C GLN A 459 -20.19 30.21 -11.07
N VAL A 460 -19.07 29.93 -10.39
CA VAL A 460 -18.56 28.58 -10.21
C VAL A 460 -19.56 27.83 -9.34
N LYS A 461 -20.33 26.95 -9.95
CA LYS A 461 -21.13 25.96 -9.23
C LYS A 461 -20.20 25.12 -8.37
N SER A 462 -20.48 25.08 -7.08
CA SER A 462 -19.90 24.22 -6.07
C SER A 462 -19.85 22.76 -6.54
N PRO A 463 -18.84 21.95 -6.10
CA PRO A 463 -18.77 20.56 -6.47
C PRO A 463 -20.01 19.83 -5.95
N ASP A 464 -20.79 19.30 -6.89
CA ASP A 464 -21.94 18.43 -6.65
C ASP A 464 -21.54 17.34 -5.65
N LEU A 465 -22.19 17.32 -4.50
CA LEU A 465 -22.25 16.18 -3.60
C LEU A 465 -22.79 15.01 -4.42
N ARG A 466 -21.93 14.07 -4.85
CA ARG A 466 -22.31 12.87 -5.58
C ARG A 466 -23.41 12.15 -4.80
N ARG A 467 -24.66 12.23 -5.25
CA ARG A 467 -25.77 11.50 -4.65
C ARG A 467 -25.44 10.01 -4.63
N ARG A 468 -25.81 9.33 -3.55
CA ARG A 468 -25.53 7.90 -3.38
C ARG A 468 -26.45 7.09 -4.28
N ILE A 469 -25.88 6.37 -5.27
CA ILE A 469 -26.61 5.50 -6.19
C ILE A 469 -27.11 4.25 -5.46
N ASP A 470 -28.35 3.83 -5.72
CA ASP A 470 -28.86 2.53 -5.29
C ASP A 470 -28.56 1.44 -6.33
N TYR A 471 -27.36 0.88 -6.25
CA TYR A 471 -26.92 -0.22 -7.12
C TYR A 471 -27.78 -1.48 -6.99
N ALA A 472 -28.44 -1.70 -5.85
CA ALA A 472 -29.24 -2.89 -5.62
C ALA A 472 -30.57 -2.78 -6.38
N SER A 473 -31.19 -1.61 -6.36
CA SER A 473 -32.39 -1.32 -7.11
C SER A 473 -32.15 -1.41 -8.63
N LEU A 474 -31.10 -0.77 -9.13
CA LEU A 474 -30.74 -0.81 -10.56
C LEU A 474 -30.53 -2.24 -11.07
N ARG A 475 -29.86 -3.11 -10.30
CA ARG A 475 -29.64 -4.51 -10.66
C ARG A 475 -30.91 -5.35 -10.70
N LYS A 476 -31.97 -4.96 -9.98
CA LYS A 476 -33.25 -5.63 -10.02
C LYS A 476 -34.13 -5.16 -11.19
N GLN A 477 -33.96 -3.93 -11.61
CA GLN A 477 -34.80 -3.29 -12.64
C GLN A 477 -34.31 -3.60 -14.07
N VAL A 478 -33.00 -3.91 -14.26
CA VAL A 478 -32.44 -4.22 -15.58
C VAL A 478 -31.96 -5.66 -15.63
N SER A 479 -32.45 -6.41 -16.61
CA SER A 479 -32.04 -7.79 -16.82
C SER A 479 -30.77 -7.89 -17.70
N MET A 480 -30.04 -8.99 -17.53
CA MET A 480 -28.87 -9.31 -18.38
C MET A 480 -29.24 -9.42 -19.87
N GLU A 481 -30.44 -9.89 -20.16
CA GLU A 481 -30.98 -10.00 -21.50
C GLU A 481 -31.18 -8.62 -22.16
N GLN A 482 -31.74 -7.68 -21.42
CA GLN A 482 -31.90 -6.27 -21.86
C GLN A 482 -30.56 -5.61 -22.14
N VAL A 483 -29.57 -5.80 -21.24
CA VAL A 483 -28.23 -5.26 -21.44
C VAL A 483 -27.55 -5.84 -22.67
N LEU A 484 -27.61 -7.15 -22.86
CA LEU A 484 -27.04 -7.80 -24.03
C LEU A 484 -27.77 -7.40 -25.33
N GLY A 485 -29.09 -7.19 -25.27
CA GLY A 485 -29.89 -6.66 -26.36
C GLY A 485 -29.43 -5.25 -26.76
N GLN A 486 -29.29 -4.35 -25.79
CA GLN A 486 -28.87 -2.96 -26.00
C GLN A 486 -27.41 -2.87 -26.52
N LEU A 487 -26.56 -3.83 -26.15
CA LEU A 487 -25.21 -3.95 -26.70
C LEU A 487 -25.19 -4.59 -28.11
N GLY A 488 -26.34 -5.07 -28.65
CA GLY A 488 -26.42 -5.76 -29.92
C GLY A 488 -25.74 -7.16 -29.93
N TRP A 489 -25.63 -7.78 -28.76
CA TRP A 489 -24.85 -9.03 -28.60
C TRP A 489 -25.71 -10.27 -28.34
N LEU A 490 -27.01 -10.08 -28.00
CA LEU A 490 -27.90 -11.18 -27.62
C LEU A 490 -28.07 -12.21 -28.76
N SER A 491 -28.20 -11.76 -30.00
CA SER A 491 -28.38 -12.61 -31.20
C SER A 491 -27.16 -13.50 -31.52
N ARG A 492 -26.00 -13.23 -30.90
CA ARG A 492 -24.74 -13.99 -31.11
C ARG A 492 -24.51 -15.06 -30.06
N LEU A 493 -25.36 -15.10 -29.03
CA LEU A 493 -25.31 -16.09 -27.98
C LEU A 493 -26.24 -17.24 -28.32
N HIS A 494 -25.75 -18.49 -28.17
CA HIS A 494 -26.47 -19.71 -28.48
C HIS A 494 -26.54 -20.59 -27.24
N GLY A 495 -27.63 -21.33 -27.07
CA GLY A 495 -27.83 -22.26 -25.97
C GLY A 495 -29.30 -22.42 -25.61
N LYS A 496 -29.57 -23.23 -24.60
CA LYS A 496 -30.92 -23.35 -24.03
C LYS A 496 -31.01 -22.47 -22.78
N SER A 497 -32.07 -21.67 -22.68
CA SER A 497 -32.35 -20.90 -21.45
C SER A 497 -32.34 -21.83 -20.23
N PRO A 498 -31.74 -21.43 -19.10
CA PRO A 498 -31.29 -20.07 -18.78
C PRO A 498 -29.80 -19.78 -19.08
N GLN A 499 -29.05 -20.69 -19.71
CA GLN A 499 -27.62 -20.48 -19.96
C GLN A 499 -27.31 -20.35 -21.46
N LEU A 500 -26.74 -19.21 -21.84
CA LEU A 500 -26.28 -18.92 -23.20
C LEU A 500 -24.75 -18.84 -23.26
N ARG A 501 -24.17 -19.16 -24.42
CA ARG A 501 -22.73 -19.07 -24.68
C ARG A 501 -22.46 -18.53 -26.08
N GLY A 502 -21.35 -17.78 -26.22
CA GLY A 502 -20.96 -17.21 -27.52
C GLY A 502 -19.66 -16.40 -27.43
N PRO A 503 -19.42 -15.53 -28.40
CA PRO A 503 -18.31 -14.59 -28.35
C PRO A 503 -18.50 -13.57 -27.22
N CYS A 504 -17.39 -13.05 -26.67
CA CYS A 504 -17.44 -12.09 -25.58
C CYS A 504 -17.69 -10.67 -26.09
N PRO A 505 -18.64 -9.90 -25.51
CA PRO A 505 -18.90 -8.52 -25.91
C PRO A 505 -17.76 -7.55 -25.56
N LEU A 506 -16.82 -7.96 -24.70
CA LEU A 506 -15.77 -7.08 -24.20
C LEU A 506 -14.49 -7.11 -25.05
N HIS A 507 -14.18 -8.27 -25.67
CA HIS A 507 -12.99 -8.44 -26.50
C HIS A 507 -13.27 -9.18 -27.82
N GLY A 508 -14.49 -9.65 -28.06
CA GLY A 508 -14.87 -10.32 -29.31
C GLY A 508 -14.98 -9.32 -30.47
N GLN A 509 -14.35 -9.63 -31.61
CA GLN A 509 -14.61 -8.90 -32.84
C GLN A 509 -15.92 -9.40 -33.49
N GLN A 510 -16.49 -8.61 -34.39
CA GLN A 510 -17.78 -8.96 -35.05
C GLN A 510 -17.80 -10.32 -35.74
N GLN A 511 -16.66 -10.87 -36.09
CA GLN A 511 -16.52 -12.17 -36.80
C GLN A 511 -16.00 -13.32 -35.89
N ASP A 512 -15.86 -13.09 -34.58
CA ASP A 512 -15.29 -14.09 -33.65
C ASP A 512 -16.30 -15.23 -33.40
N LYS A 513 -15.94 -16.46 -33.76
CA LYS A 513 -16.74 -17.67 -33.53
C LYS A 513 -16.44 -18.36 -32.19
N ARG A 514 -15.56 -17.81 -31.36
CA ARG A 514 -15.16 -18.42 -30.07
C ARG A 514 -16.30 -18.37 -29.07
N ARG A 515 -16.58 -19.46 -28.36
CA ARG A 515 -17.61 -19.57 -27.31
C ARG A 515 -17.03 -19.36 -25.92
N CYS A 516 -16.24 -18.32 -25.74
CA CYS A 516 -15.55 -18.03 -24.47
C CYS A 516 -16.42 -17.27 -23.45
N PHE A 517 -17.56 -16.73 -23.85
CA PHE A 517 -18.47 -16.00 -22.97
C PHE A 517 -19.66 -16.87 -22.60
N SER A 518 -19.98 -16.91 -21.31
CA SER A 518 -21.15 -17.60 -20.78
C SER A 518 -21.96 -16.65 -19.92
N VAL A 519 -23.29 -16.66 -20.12
CA VAL A 519 -24.22 -15.86 -19.35
C VAL A 519 -25.34 -16.76 -18.82
N HIS A 520 -25.78 -16.47 -17.59
CA HIS A 520 -26.90 -17.16 -16.95
C HIS A 520 -28.04 -16.16 -16.71
N LEU A 521 -29.06 -16.21 -17.51
CA LEU A 521 -30.14 -15.22 -17.54
C LEU A 521 -30.94 -15.14 -16.22
N THR A 522 -31.23 -16.28 -15.58
CA THR A 522 -31.96 -16.28 -14.29
C THR A 522 -31.12 -15.75 -13.13
N LYS A 523 -29.82 -16.10 -13.06
CA LYS A 523 -28.92 -15.64 -12.00
C LYS A 523 -28.37 -14.24 -12.25
N GLN A 524 -28.60 -13.66 -13.41
CA GLN A 524 -28.14 -12.32 -13.82
C GLN A 524 -26.63 -12.15 -13.71
N VAL A 525 -25.86 -13.19 -14.11
CA VAL A 525 -24.39 -13.20 -14.05
C VAL A 525 -23.77 -13.66 -15.34
N PHE A 526 -22.57 -13.16 -15.63
CA PHE A 526 -21.77 -13.56 -16.78
C PHE A 526 -20.35 -13.94 -16.38
N ARG A 527 -19.66 -14.69 -17.25
CA ARG A 527 -18.24 -15.00 -17.14
C ARG A 527 -17.61 -15.21 -18.50
N CYS A 528 -16.47 -14.59 -18.75
CA CYS A 528 -15.60 -14.86 -19.87
C CYS A 528 -14.49 -15.84 -19.45
N PHE A 529 -14.27 -16.89 -20.24
CA PHE A 529 -13.24 -17.91 -19.99
C PHE A 529 -11.96 -17.66 -20.80
N HIS A 530 -11.86 -16.54 -21.51
CA HIS A 530 -10.64 -16.16 -22.20
C HIS A 530 -9.61 -15.67 -21.17
N GLN A 531 -8.36 -16.14 -21.30
CA GLN A 531 -7.30 -15.88 -20.31
C GLN A 531 -7.03 -14.38 -20.10
N ASP A 532 -6.98 -13.61 -21.19
CA ASP A 532 -6.68 -12.17 -21.14
C ASP A 532 -7.88 -11.29 -20.75
N CYS A 533 -9.08 -11.83 -20.80
CA CYS A 533 -10.29 -11.09 -20.43
C CYS A 533 -10.72 -11.38 -19.00
N ALA A 534 -10.90 -12.66 -18.66
CA ALA A 534 -11.32 -13.19 -17.36
C ALA A 534 -12.47 -12.41 -16.66
N ALA A 535 -13.21 -11.59 -17.44
CA ALA A 535 -14.28 -10.73 -16.92
C ALA A 535 -15.44 -11.58 -16.42
N GLN A 536 -15.94 -11.22 -15.24
CA GLN A 536 -17.10 -11.87 -14.63
C GLN A 536 -17.84 -10.88 -13.74
N GLY A 537 -19.13 -11.08 -13.52
CA GLY A 537 -19.91 -10.21 -12.65
C GLY A 537 -21.40 -10.23 -12.97
N ASN A 538 -22.08 -9.17 -12.57
CA ASN A 538 -23.50 -8.94 -12.77
C ASN A 538 -23.78 -7.96 -13.94
N VAL A 539 -25.00 -7.52 -14.06
CA VAL A 539 -25.49 -6.59 -15.11
C VAL A 539 -24.68 -5.28 -15.15
N LEU A 540 -24.44 -4.66 -14.00
CA LEU A 540 -23.68 -3.41 -13.91
C LEU A 540 -22.20 -3.59 -14.27
N ASP A 541 -21.61 -4.72 -13.85
CA ASP A 541 -20.22 -5.04 -14.18
C ASP A 541 -20.04 -5.24 -15.69
N LEU A 542 -21.03 -5.88 -16.36
CA LEU A 542 -21.02 -6.05 -17.79
C LEU A 542 -21.14 -4.71 -18.52
N TRP A 543 -22.06 -3.85 -18.07
CA TRP A 543 -22.27 -2.53 -18.66
C TRP A 543 -21.05 -1.65 -18.50
N ALA A 544 -20.50 -1.58 -17.28
CA ALA A 544 -19.28 -0.83 -16.99
C ALA A 544 -18.11 -1.26 -17.86
N ALA A 545 -17.90 -2.57 -17.98
CA ALA A 545 -16.82 -3.13 -18.82
C ALA A 545 -17.07 -2.86 -20.32
N ALA A 546 -18.30 -3.00 -20.81
CA ALA A 546 -18.64 -2.78 -22.21
C ALA A 546 -18.54 -1.30 -22.62
N ARG A 547 -18.93 -0.38 -21.74
CA ARG A 547 -18.85 1.07 -21.93
C ARG A 547 -17.50 1.66 -21.54
N ARG A 548 -16.65 0.90 -20.82
CA ARG A 548 -15.35 1.32 -20.29
C ARG A 548 -15.47 2.50 -19.32
N LEU A 549 -16.51 2.48 -18.50
CA LEU A 549 -16.81 3.50 -17.51
C LEU A 549 -16.50 3.00 -16.10
N PRO A 550 -16.09 3.89 -15.17
CA PRO A 550 -16.10 3.59 -13.73
C PRO A 550 -17.52 3.19 -13.29
N LEU A 551 -17.64 2.32 -12.27
CA LEU A 551 -18.91 1.74 -11.85
C LEU A 551 -19.98 2.79 -11.52
N TYR A 552 -19.62 3.93 -10.95
CA TYR A 552 -20.52 5.04 -10.65
C TYR A 552 -21.10 5.66 -11.93
N ASP A 553 -20.23 5.98 -12.88
CA ASP A 553 -20.62 6.60 -14.15
C ASP A 553 -21.39 5.60 -15.03
N ALA A 554 -21.01 4.33 -14.98
CA ALA A 554 -21.71 3.23 -15.67
C ALA A 554 -23.13 3.02 -15.13
N ALA A 555 -23.34 3.18 -13.81
CA ALA A 555 -24.67 3.10 -13.22
C ALA A 555 -25.56 4.25 -13.63
N LEU A 556 -25.02 5.47 -13.74
CA LEU A 556 -25.75 6.63 -14.27
C LEU A 556 -26.06 6.47 -15.76
N ASP A 557 -25.09 6.02 -16.56
CA ASP A 557 -25.27 5.77 -18.00
C ASP A 557 -26.29 4.66 -18.26
N LEU A 558 -26.27 3.58 -17.47
CA LEU A 558 -27.26 2.52 -17.53
C LEU A 558 -28.64 3.03 -17.13
N ALA A 559 -28.75 3.81 -16.04
CA ALA A 559 -30.01 4.39 -15.60
C ALA A 559 -30.59 5.31 -16.67
N ASN A 560 -29.78 6.16 -17.27
CA ASN A 560 -30.19 7.03 -18.39
C ASN A 560 -30.63 6.23 -19.61
N THR A 561 -29.91 5.17 -19.98
CA THR A 561 -30.20 4.34 -21.16
C THR A 561 -31.51 3.58 -21.01
N PHE A 562 -31.85 3.15 -19.81
CA PHE A 562 -33.08 2.40 -19.51
C PHE A 562 -34.15 3.23 -18.84
N HIS A 563 -33.99 4.57 -18.77
CA HIS A 563 -34.92 5.53 -18.18
C HIS A 563 -35.31 5.21 -16.73
N LEU A 564 -34.31 4.88 -15.90
CA LEU A 564 -34.49 4.50 -14.51
C LEU A 564 -34.01 5.61 -13.57
N ASP A 565 -34.57 5.68 -12.37
CA ASP A 565 -34.02 6.54 -11.32
C ASP A 565 -32.84 5.84 -10.64
N PRO A 566 -31.58 6.37 -10.74
CA PRO A 566 -30.42 5.78 -10.12
C PRO A 566 -30.38 5.94 -8.60
N TYR A 567 -31.22 6.78 -8.01
CA TYR A 567 -31.16 7.15 -6.60
C TYR A 567 -32.18 6.41 -5.73
N GLY A 568 -33.17 5.76 -6.33
CA GLY A 568 -34.25 5.02 -5.66
C GLY A 568 -35.26 5.94 -4.97
N ASN A 569 -36.55 5.70 -5.16
CA ASN A 569 -37.62 6.31 -4.36
C ASN A 569 -37.49 5.84 -2.92
N ARG A 570 -36.93 6.64 -2.03
CA ARG A 570 -37.34 6.59 -0.62
C ARG A 570 -38.66 7.35 -0.54
N GLU A 571 -39.78 6.65 -0.50
CA GLU A 571 -40.99 7.18 0.12
C GLU A 571 -40.59 7.66 1.51
N GLU A 572 -40.84 8.94 1.80
CA GLU A 572 -40.74 9.51 3.13
C GLU A 572 -41.70 8.70 4.01
N GLU A 573 -41.16 7.88 4.90
CA GLU A 573 -41.96 7.32 5.99
C GLU A 573 -42.57 8.48 6.77
N PRO A 574 -43.91 8.52 6.94
CA PRO A 574 -44.53 9.57 7.73
C PRO A 574 -44.01 9.47 9.17
N VAL A 575 -43.52 10.59 9.68
CA VAL A 575 -43.13 10.77 11.08
C VAL A 575 -44.41 10.59 11.92
N LEU A 576 -44.54 9.40 12.54
CA LEU A 576 -45.52 9.18 13.59
C LEU A 576 -45.05 9.91 14.86
N PRO A 577 -45.98 10.62 15.56
CA PRO A 577 -45.65 11.28 16.82
C PRO A 577 -45.32 10.24 17.90
N PRO A 578 -44.52 10.60 18.93
CA PRO A 578 -44.08 9.64 19.94
C PRO A 578 -45.27 9.25 20.83
N ASP A 579 -45.71 8.02 20.67
CA ASP A 579 -46.65 7.40 21.59
C ASP A 579 -45.90 6.70 22.72
N SER A 580 -46.26 7.13 23.90
CA SER A 580 -45.77 6.63 25.18
C SER A 580 -46.25 5.21 25.43
N THR A 581 -45.39 4.43 26.08
CA THR A 581 -45.65 3.13 26.72
C THR A 581 -45.57 1.88 25.83
N SER A 582 -44.42 1.22 25.84
CA SER A 582 -44.41 -0.24 25.91
C SER A 582 -43.11 -0.76 26.56
N LYS A 583 -43.34 -1.57 27.55
CA LYS A 583 -42.41 -2.24 28.44
C LYS A 583 -41.37 -3.09 27.68
N LEU A 584 -40.12 -2.97 28.09
CA LEU A 584 -39.04 -3.92 27.79
C LEU A 584 -39.39 -5.32 28.38
N PRO A 585 -39.14 -6.41 27.66
CA PRO A 585 -39.16 -7.74 28.25
C PRO A 585 -37.88 -7.96 29.08
N SER A 586 -38.09 -8.48 30.28
CA SER A 586 -37.07 -8.87 31.24
C SER A 586 -36.19 -10.03 30.69
N PRO A 587 -34.89 -10.10 31.04
CA PRO A 587 -34.05 -11.22 30.69
C PRO A 587 -34.39 -12.45 31.57
N SER A 588 -34.44 -13.63 30.96
CA SER A 588 -34.62 -14.93 31.59
C SER A 588 -33.45 -15.26 32.54
N PRO A 589 -33.72 -15.96 33.66
CA PRO A 589 -32.71 -16.22 34.67
C PRO A 589 -31.75 -17.36 34.25
N VAL A 590 -30.48 -17.13 34.50
CA VAL A 590 -29.41 -18.13 34.42
C VAL A 590 -29.54 -19.11 35.58
N PRO A 591 -29.39 -20.43 35.40
CA PRO A 591 -29.43 -21.39 36.49
C PRO A 591 -28.17 -21.30 37.35
N GLN A 592 -28.37 -21.08 38.65
CA GLN A 592 -27.33 -21.16 39.67
C GLN A 592 -26.91 -22.61 39.88
N GLY A 593 -25.69 -22.96 39.55
CA GLY A 593 -25.05 -24.20 39.98
C GLY A 593 -24.60 -24.10 41.43
N VAL A 594 -25.09 -25.02 42.23
CA VAL A 594 -24.78 -25.22 43.64
C VAL A 594 -23.30 -25.59 43.79
N ILE A 595 -22.56 -24.77 44.53
CA ILE A 595 -21.23 -25.13 45.04
C ILE A 595 -21.39 -25.60 46.48
N THR A 596 -21.15 -26.86 46.72
CA THR A 596 -20.92 -27.43 48.06
C THR A 596 -19.42 -27.29 48.40
N PRO A 597 -19.04 -26.89 49.60
CA PRO A 597 -17.67 -26.91 50.03
C PRO A 597 -17.34 -28.29 50.62
N ASP A 598 -16.26 -28.90 50.16
CA ASP A 598 -15.65 -30.01 50.89
C ASP A 598 -14.23 -29.64 51.32
N ALA A 599 -13.99 -29.90 52.58
CA ALA A 599 -12.77 -29.69 53.31
C ALA A 599 -11.79 -30.85 53.06
N SER A 600 -10.54 -30.53 52.84
CA SER A 600 -9.35 -31.17 53.42
C SER A 600 -8.09 -30.57 52.77
#